data_c94d4cea356004e057c093cfd23d76c7
#
_entry.id   c94d4cea356004e057c093cfd23d76c7
#
_cell.length_a   1.000
_cell.length_b   1.000
_cell.length_c   1.000
_cell.angle_alpha   90.00
_cell.angle_beta   90.00
_cell.angle_gamma   90.00
#
_symmetry.space_group_name_H-M   'P 1'
#
loop_
_entity.id
_entity.type
_entity.pdbx_description
1 polymer ?
#
loop_
_entity_poly.entity_id
_entity_poly.type
_entity_poly.pdbx_seq_one_letter_code
_entity_poly.pdbx_strand_id
1 'polypeptide(L)'
;MQLDYNQTTWDNLGTNPIETIDWLRLGSENQTIAAQLGYDRFSWDCWLNHFEGYRWVDLSATYVQAEQWWEDLGWGIYTWNKYEPPPKTDELKWYSLSPEERFAAAQLCYSRRTWDGEDVFYDGFPVKRPDFRFLHWMDLREEWRDIAETGLKYSALTWNVLGLATIESRNWDSLTAFEKSAAESLGFGQVTWDCWQ
;
A
#
# COMPACT_ATOMS: atom_id res chain seq x y z
N MET A 1 -14.98 -15.63 -17.74
CA MET A 1 -14.22 -15.95 -16.52
C MET A 1 -14.47 -14.82 -15.53
N GLN A 2 -14.63 -15.07 -14.28
CA GLN A 2 -14.77 -14.03 -13.23
C GLN A 2 -13.44 -14.00 -12.48
N LEU A 3 -13.17 -12.93 -11.74
CA LEU A 3 -11.99 -12.88 -10.86
C LEU A 3 -12.08 -13.90 -9.70
N ASP A 4 -13.06 -14.77 -9.74
CA ASP A 4 -13.32 -15.90 -8.80
C ASP A 4 -13.36 -15.48 -7.32
N TYR A 5 -13.70 -14.21 -7.03
CA TYR A 5 -13.99 -13.79 -5.69
C TYR A 5 -15.32 -14.36 -5.19
N ASN A 6 -15.31 -14.89 -4.01
CA ASN A 6 -16.48 -15.17 -3.18
C ASN A 6 -16.40 -14.31 -1.91
N GLN A 7 -17.42 -14.36 -1.07
CA GLN A 7 -17.45 -13.57 0.17
C GLN A 7 -16.15 -13.73 1.00
N THR A 8 -15.72 -14.97 1.20
CA THR A 8 -14.53 -15.25 2.00
C THR A 8 -13.25 -14.69 1.40
N THR A 9 -13.05 -14.87 0.09
CA THR A 9 -11.84 -14.36 -0.59
C THR A 9 -11.89 -12.85 -0.82
N TRP A 10 -13.09 -12.26 -0.85
CA TRP A 10 -13.25 -10.81 -0.89
C TRP A 10 -12.93 -10.18 0.46
N ASP A 11 -13.35 -10.83 1.55
CA ASP A 11 -13.15 -10.33 2.91
C ASP A 11 -11.72 -10.60 3.45
N ASN A 12 -10.91 -11.42 2.76
CA ASN A 12 -9.56 -11.79 3.18
C ASN A 12 -8.57 -11.60 2.02
N LEU A 13 -7.87 -10.48 2.00
CA LEU A 13 -6.80 -10.19 1.03
C LEU A 13 -5.71 -11.29 1.07
N GLY A 14 -5.14 -11.58 -0.09
CA GLY A 14 -4.11 -12.61 -0.24
C GLY A 14 -4.63 -14.04 -0.25
N THR A 15 -5.95 -14.25 -0.14
CA THR A 15 -6.54 -15.61 -0.16
C THR A 15 -7.04 -16.02 -1.54
N ASN A 16 -7.26 -15.07 -2.44
CA ASN A 16 -7.61 -15.39 -3.82
C ASN A 16 -6.33 -15.58 -4.66
N PRO A 17 -6.13 -16.76 -5.28
CA PRO A 17 -4.94 -17.02 -6.10
C PRO A 17 -4.70 -15.99 -7.21
N ILE A 18 -5.73 -15.31 -7.70
CA ILE A 18 -5.60 -14.30 -8.74
C ILE A 18 -4.80 -13.07 -8.26
N GLU A 19 -4.83 -12.78 -6.96
CA GLU A 19 -4.10 -11.66 -6.35
C GLU A 19 -2.58 -11.87 -6.38
N THR A 20 -2.11 -13.11 -6.54
CA THR A 20 -0.68 -13.43 -6.69
C THR A 20 -0.19 -13.30 -8.13
N ILE A 21 -1.08 -13.00 -9.07
CA ILE A 21 -0.76 -12.89 -10.48
C ILE A 21 -0.52 -11.42 -10.83
N ASP A 22 0.61 -11.12 -11.46
CA ASP A 22 0.87 -9.77 -11.96
C ASP A 22 -0.09 -9.38 -13.09
N TRP A 23 -0.30 -8.08 -13.27
CA TRP A 23 -1.24 -7.55 -14.26
C TRP A 23 -1.03 -8.11 -15.68
N LEU A 24 0.23 -8.27 -16.09
CA LEU A 24 0.53 -8.74 -17.45
C LEU A 24 0.10 -10.18 -17.68
N ARG A 25 0.10 -11.00 -16.62
CA ARG A 25 -0.34 -12.40 -16.69
C ARG A 25 -1.81 -12.60 -16.38
N LEU A 26 -2.50 -11.53 -15.92
CA LEU A 26 -3.89 -11.58 -15.53
C LEU A 26 -4.84 -11.96 -16.70
N GLY A 27 -4.42 -11.74 -17.94
CA GLY A 27 -5.24 -11.93 -19.12
C GLY A 27 -6.24 -10.78 -19.35
N SER A 28 -6.53 -10.48 -20.61
CA SER A 28 -7.27 -9.28 -21.02
C SER A 28 -8.70 -9.21 -20.46
N GLU A 29 -9.37 -10.35 -20.29
CA GLU A 29 -10.72 -10.41 -19.73
C GLU A 29 -10.69 -10.00 -18.24
N ASN A 30 -9.78 -10.58 -17.45
CA ASN A 30 -9.62 -10.27 -16.04
C ASN A 30 -9.11 -8.85 -15.83
N GLN A 31 -8.19 -8.35 -16.69
CA GLN A 31 -7.77 -6.94 -16.69
C GLN A 31 -8.96 -5.99 -16.90
N THR A 32 -9.89 -6.36 -17.82
CA THR A 32 -11.09 -5.56 -18.07
C THR A 32 -11.99 -5.52 -16.83
N ILE A 33 -12.17 -6.66 -16.15
CA ILE A 33 -12.98 -6.73 -14.93
C ILE A 33 -12.30 -5.96 -13.78
N ALA A 34 -10.99 -6.13 -13.60
CA ALA A 34 -10.23 -5.38 -12.60
C ALA A 34 -10.30 -3.86 -12.85
N ALA A 35 -10.22 -3.42 -14.12
CA ALA A 35 -10.39 -2.01 -14.49
C ALA A 35 -11.80 -1.48 -14.16
N GLN A 36 -12.86 -2.30 -14.31
CA GLN A 36 -14.21 -1.92 -13.87
C GLN A 36 -14.32 -1.77 -12.35
N LEU A 37 -13.47 -2.45 -11.58
CA LEU A 37 -13.35 -2.31 -10.13
C LEU A 37 -12.44 -1.13 -9.72
N GLY A 38 -11.88 -0.41 -10.70
CA GLY A 38 -11.04 0.77 -10.47
C GLY A 38 -9.54 0.48 -10.37
N TYR A 39 -9.11 -0.75 -10.65
CA TYR A 39 -7.68 -1.07 -10.73
C TYR A 39 -7.11 -0.72 -12.10
N ASP A 40 -5.92 -0.17 -12.11
CA ASP A 40 -5.02 -0.13 -13.26
C ASP A 40 -3.83 -1.08 -13.02
N ARG A 41 -2.92 -1.12 -13.97
CA ARG A 41 -1.74 -1.98 -13.88
C ARG A 41 -0.91 -1.71 -12.62
N PHE A 42 -0.66 -0.44 -12.29
CA PHE A 42 0.16 -0.09 -11.14
C PHE A 42 -0.54 -0.43 -9.83
N SER A 43 -1.79 -0.01 -9.67
CA SER A 43 -2.56 -0.27 -8.45
C SER A 43 -2.80 -1.76 -8.21
N TRP A 44 -2.98 -2.55 -9.27
CA TRP A 44 -3.06 -4.00 -9.14
C TRP A 44 -1.74 -4.60 -8.63
N ASP A 45 -0.63 -4.31 -9.30
CA ASP A 45 0.66 -4.90 -8.97
C ASP A 45 1.21 -4.40 -7.63
N CYS A 46 0.90 -3.16 -7.26
CA CYS A 46 1.34 -2.59 -5.99
C CYS A 46 0.46 -3.02 -4.80
N TRP A 47 -0.85 -2.83 -4.91
CA TRP A 47 -1.76 -3.00 -3.76
C TRP A 47 -2.18 -4.43 -3.48
N LEU A 48 -2.25 -5.28 -4.49
CA LEU A 48 -2.70 -6.67 -4.30
C LEU A 48 -1.55 -7.64 -4.11
N ASN A 49 -0.45 -7.44 -4.79
CA ASN A 49 0.67 -8.38 -4.68
C ASN A 49 2.04 -7.75 -4.41
N HIS A 50 2.10 -6.44 -4.16
CA HIS A 50 3.34 -5.74 -3.83
C HIS A 50 4.47 -6.04 -4.84
N PHE A 51 4.13 -6.20 -6.11
CA PHE A 51 4.99 -6.65 -7.21
C PHE A 51 5.54 -8.08 -7.06
N GLU A 52 5.13 -8.83 -6.04
CA GLU A 52 5.61 -10.21 -5.83
C GLU A 52 5.15 -11.20 -6.90
N GLY A 53 4.13 -10.85 -7.69
CA GLY A 53 3.66 -11.64 -8.82
C GLY A 53 4.67 -11.78 -9.96
N TYR A 54 5.71 -10.93 -9.99
CA TYR A 54 6.75 -10.94 -11.01
C TYR A 54 7.86 -11.96 -10.68
N ARG A 55 8.48 -12.52 -11.73
CA ARG A 55 9.83 -13.06 -11.58
C ARG A 55 10.80 -11.89 -11.45
N TRP A 56 11.90 -12.04 -10.73
CA TRP A 56 12.87 -10.96 -10.51
C TRP A 56 13.28 -10.25 -11.81
N VAL A 57 13.61 -11.03 -12.83
CA VAL A 57 14.04 -10.49 -14.14
C VAL A 57 12.94 -9.72 -14.88
N ASP A 58 11.67 -10.09 -14.66
CA ASP A 58 10.52 -9.40 -15.27
C ASP A 58 10.16 -8.15 -14.47
N LEU A 59 10.37 -8.16 -13.15
CA LEU A 59 10.23 -7.00 -12.28
C LEU A 59 11.21 -5.91 -12.70
N SER A 60 12.50 -6.23 -12.82
CA SER A 60 13.53 -5.34 -13.34
C SER A 60 13.19 -4.72 -14.68
N ALA A 61 12.68 -5.54 -15.61
CA ALA A 61 12.34 -5.06 -16.96
C ALA A 61 11.09 -4.18 -17.01
N THR A 62 10.20 -4.34 -16.04
CA THR A 62 8.87 -3.70 -16.05
C THR A 62 8.79 -2.52 -15.09
N TYR A 63 9.34 -2.68 -13.89
CA TYR A 63 9.30 -1.72 -12.80
C TYR A 63 10.69 -1.61 -12.14
N VAL A 64 11.64 -0.99 -12.81
CA VAL A 64 13.02 -0.79 -12.30
C VAL A 64 13.02 -0.19 -10.89
N GLN A 65 12.10 0.73 -10.63
CA GLN A 65 12.01 1.37 -9.33
C GLN A 65 11.52 0.39 -8.24
N ALA A 66 10.59 -0.50 -8.56
CA ALA A 66 10.13 -1.51 -7.59
C ALA A 66 11.22 -2.55 -7.28
N GLU A 67 12.05 -2.91 -8.27
CA GLU A 67 13.25 -3.73 -8.02
C GLU A 67 14.17 -3.07 -7.00
N GLN A 68 14.47 -1.77 -7.18
CA GLN A 68 15.31 -1.03 -6.25
C GLN A 68 14.73 -1.01 -4.82
N TRP A 69 13.43 -0.80 -4.67
CA TRP A 69 12.80 -0.80 -3.34
C TRP A 69 12.86 -2.20 -2.68
N TRP A 70 12.74 -3.26 -3.47
CA TRP A 70 12.94 -4.62 -2.97
C TRP A 70 14.41 -4.88 -2.58
N GLU A 71 15.38 -4.33 -3.35
CA GLU A 71 16.80 -4.38 -3.00
C GLU A 71 17.10 -3.62 -1.69
N ASP A 72 16.49 -2.45 -1.51
CA ASP A 72 16.61 -1.66 -0.29
C ASP A 72 16.08 -2.41 0.95
N LEU A 73 15.12 -3.33 0.75
CA LEU A 73 14.63 -4.28 1.76
C LEU A 73 15.52 -5.55 1.89
N GLY A 74 16.60 -5.63 1.14
CA GLY A 74 17.55 -6.75 1.19
C GLY A 74 17.19 -7.93 0.29
N TRP A 75 16.13 -7.80 -0.53
CA TRP A 75 15.81 -8.81 -1.53
C TRP A 75 16.76 -8.70 -2.73
N GLY A 76 16.95 -9.82 -3.40
CA GLY A 76 17.70 -9.92 -4.64
C GLY A 76 17.33 -11.20 -5.37
N ILE A 77 17.88 -11.41 -6.55
CA ILE A 77 17.51 -12.55 -7.41
C ILE A 77 17.57 -13.92 -6.70
N TYR A 78 18.51 -14.11 -5.79
CA TYR A 78 18.68 -15.40 -5.10
C TYR A 78 17.66 -15.60 -3.97
N THR A 79 17.44 -14.57 -3.15
CA THR A 79 16.42 -14.60 -2.08
C THR A 79 15.01 -14.66 -2.67
N TRP A 80 14.74 -13.87 -3.71
CA TRP A 80 13.45 -13.84 -4.41
C TRP A 80 13.10 -15.20 -5.02
N ASN A 81 14.03 -15.83 -5.68
CA ASN A 81 13.86 -17.14 -6.29
C ASN A 81 14.02 -18.31 -5.30
N LYS A 82 14.13 -18.02 -3.99
CA LYS A 82 14.21 -19.00 -2.90
C LYS A 82 15.46 -19.91 -2.97
N TYR A 83 16.54 -19.45 -3.60
CA TYR A 83 17.85 -20.13 -3.54
C TYR A 83 18.60 -19.79 -2.26
N GLU A 84 18.27 -18.66 -1.65
CA GLU A 84 18.75 -18.22 -0.34
C GLU A 84 17.55 -17.89 0.56
N PRO A 85 17.74 -17.91 1.89
CA PRO A 85 16.66 -17.53 2.80
C PRO A 85 16.24 -16.07 2.61
N PRO A 86 15.01 -15.71 2.99
CA PRO A 86 14.55 -14.32 2.97
C PRO A 86 15.50 -13.38 3.72
N PRO A 87 15.55 -12.08 3.35
CA PRO A 87 16.35 -11.10 4.07
C PRO A 87 15.80 -10.90 5.50
N LYS A 88 16.66 -10.40 6.40
CA LYS A 88 16.26 -10.17 7.80
C LYS A 88 15.08 -9.21 7.95
N THR A 89 14.91 -8.29 7.03
CA THR A 89 13.80 -7.34 7.00
C THR A 89 12.44 -8.02 6.93
N ASP A 90 12.35 -9.19 6.30
CA ASP A 90 11.13 -9.99 6.19
C ASP A 90 10.60 -10.49 7.56
N GLU A 91 11.49 -10.63 8.54
CA GLU A 91 11.13 -11.03 9.91
C GLU A 91 10.87 -9.83 10.84
N LEU A 92 11.17 -8.61 10.40
CA LEU A 92 11.05 -7.42 11.22
C LEU A 92 9.62 -6.88 11.18
N LYS A 93 9.14 -6.41 12.33
CA LYS A 93 7.92 -5.61 12.40
C LYS A 93 8.18 -4.20 11.87
N TRP A 94 7.14 -3.54 11.36
CA TRP A 94 7.19 -2.22 10.75
C TRP A 94 8.05 -1.19 11.50
N TYR A 95 7.86 -1.09 12.81
CA TYR A 95 8.62 -0.13 13.63
C TYR A 95 10.09 -0.53 13.89
N SER A 96 10.47 -1.77 13.57
CA SER A 96 11.86 -2.26 13.66
C SER A 96 12.63 -2.05 12.36
N LEU A 97 11.93 -1.71 11.27
CA LEU A 97 12.57 -1.30 10.03
C LEU A 97 13.25 0.06 10.20
N SER A 98 14.36 0.27 9.53
CA SER A 98 14.98 1.60 9.41
C SER A 98 14.04 2.57 8.67
N PRO A 99 14.28 3.89 8.74
CA PRO A 99 13.51 4.85 7.94
C PRO A 99 13.57 4.58 6.44
N GLU A 100 14.73 4.15 5.93
CA GLU A 100 14.97 3.83 4.51
C GLU A 100 14.22 2.57 4.10
N GLU A 101 14.26 1.51 4.93
CA GLU A 101 13.51 0.28 4.69
C GLU A 101 12.00 0.52 4.74
N ARG A 102 11.51 1.33 5.68
CA ARG A 102 10.09 1.72 5.71
C ARG A 102 9.69 2.53 4.48
N PHE A 103 10.58 3.40 4.01
CA PHE A 103 10.35 4.13 2.77
C PHE A 103 10.18 3.16 1.60
N ALA A 104 11.10 2.22 1.42
CA ALA A 104 11.03 1.21 0.36
C ALA A 104 9.75 0.37 0.47
N ALA A 105 9.43 -0.14 1.66
CA ALA A 105 8.20 -0.90 1.89
C ALA A 105 6.94 -0.09 1.56
N ALA A 106 6.90 1.20 1.93
CA ALA A 106 5.77 2.07 1.61
C ALA A 106 5.61 2.32 0.10
N GLN A 107 6.72 2.42 -0.64
CA GLN A 107 6.69 2.54 -2.11
C GLN A 107 6.20 1.25 -2.78
N LEU A 108 6.41 0.11 -2.15
CA LEU A 108 5.84 -1.19 -2.54
C LEU A 108 4.39 -1.37 -2.05
N CYS A 109 3.74 -0.29 -1.63
CA CYS A 109 2.36 -0.23 -1.12
C CYS A 109 2.10 -0.97 0.20
N TYR A 110 3.15 -1.32 0.95
CA TYR A 110 2.95 -1.79 2.31
C TYR A 110 2.56 -0.63 3.24
N SER A 111 1.62 -0.89 4.09
CA SER A 111 1.36 -0.13 5.31
C SER A 111 1.89 -0.92 6.51
N ARG A 112 1.94 -0.30 7.70
CA ARG A 112 2.27 -1.02 8.92
C ARG A 112 1.46 -2.32 9.08
N ARG A 113 0.16 -2.24 8.84
CA ARG A 113 -0.75 -3.39 9.02
C ARG A 113 -0.50 -4.50 8.02
N THR A 114 -0.34 -4.16 6.74
CA THR A 114 -0.08 -5.16 5.70
C THR A 114 1.30 -5.78 5.88
N TRP A 115 2.30 -4.99 6.29
CA TRP A 115 3.64 -5.49 6.59
C TRP A 115 3.66 -6.42 7.80
N ASP A 116 2.98 -6.02 8.87
CA ASP A 116 2.93 -6.80 10.12
C ASP A 116 1.97 -8.00 10.05
N GLY A 117 1.27 -8.21 8.93
CA GLY A 117 0.30 -9.27 8.73
C GLY A 117 -0.97 -9.06 9.58
N GLU A 118 -1.28 -7.80 9.92
CA GLU A 118 -2.52 -7.47 10.60
C GLU A 118 -3.66 -7.29 9.58
N ASP A 119 -4.86 -7.79 9.89
CA ASP A 119 -6.01 -7.63 9.02
C ASP A 119 -6.36 -6.15 8.79
N VAL A 120 -6.52 -5.78 7.54
CA VAL A 120 -6.93 -4.42 7.11
C VAL A 120 -8.46 -4.33 6.91
N PHE A 121 -9.22 -5.20 7.56
CA PHE A 121 -10.67 -5.25 7.46
C PHE A 121 -11.32 -4.64 8.69
N TYR A 122 -12.40 -3.92 8.47
CA TYR A 122 -13.29 -3.46 9.52
C TYR A 122 -14.68 -4.07 9.29
N ASP A 123 -15.14 -4.86 10.27
CA ASP A 123 -16.46 -5.52 10.23
C ASP A 123 -16.67 -6.39 8.96
N GLY A 124 -15.59 -7.07 8.50
CA GLY A 124 -15.61 -7.94 7.32
C GLY A 124 -15.54 -7.20 5.97
N PHE A 125 -15.33 -5.88 5.96
CA PHE A 125 -15.23 -5.11 4.73
C PHE A 125 -13.82 -4.54 4.54
N PRO A 126 -13.27 -4.59 3.29
CA PRO A 126 -12.01 -3.93 3.01
C PRO A 126 -12.16 -2.42 3.20
N VAL A 127 -11.26 -1.84 3.97
CA VAL A 127 -11.24 -0.39 4.21
C VAL A 127 -10.42 0.27 3.11
N LYS A 128 -11.09 0.96 2.22
CA LYS A 128 -10.44 1.69 1.14
C LYS A 128 -9.92 3.05 1.63
N ARG A 129 -8.64 3.32 1.38
CA ARG A 129 -8.07 4.66 1.60
C ARG A 129 -8.74 5.67 0.66
N PRO A 130 -8.93 6.92 1.05
CA PRO A 130 -9.42 7.97 0.15
C PRO A 130 -8.58 8.06 -1.13
N ASP A 131 -9.23 8.13 -2.30
CA ASP A 131 -8.57 8.04 -3.61
C ASP A 131 -7.46 9.09 -3.81
N PHE A 132 -7.66 10.30 -3.31
CA PHE A 132 -6.64 11.36 -3.43
C PHE A 132 -5.37 11.07 -2.60
N ARG A 133 -5.40 10.18 -1.61
CA ARG A 133 -4.23 9.78 -0.83
C ARG A 133 -3.18 9.04 -1.69
N PHE A 134 -3.58 8.55 -2.85
CA PHE A 134 -2.68 7.95 -3.85
C PHE A 134 -2.07 8.97 -4.81
N LEU A 135 -2.59 10.21 -4.82
CA LEU A 135 -2.01 11.27 -5.64
C LEU A 135 -0.67 11.72 -5.06
N HIS A 136 0.27 11.98 -5.94
CA HIS A 136 1.51 12.63 -5.54
C HIS A 136 1.21 14.04 -5.00
N TRP A 137 1.99 14.53 -4.04
CA TRP A 137 1.80 15.84 -3.41
C TRP A 137 1.58 16.97 -4.41
N MET A 138 2.33 16.96 -5.51
CA MET A 138 2.23 17.99 -6.54
C MET A 138 0.94 17.92 -7.35
N ASP A 139 0.28 16.75 -7.38
CA ASP A 139 -0.97 16.53 -8.11
C ASP A 139 -2.21 16.79 -7.23
N LEU A 140 -2.01 17.00 -5.94
CA LEU A 140 -3.07 17.42 -5.04
C LEU A 140 -3.55 18.82 -5.39
N ARG A 141 -4.85 19.08 -5.25
CA ARG A 141 -5.41 20.42 -5.28
C ARG A 141 -4.80 21.26 -4.15
N GLU A 142 -4.62 22.54 -4.39
CA GLU A 142 -4.04 23.48 -3.43
C GLU A 142 -4.75 23.42 -2.07
N GLU A 143 -6.08 23.45 -2.08
CA GLU A 143 -6.93 23.33 -0.89
C GLU A 143 -6.68 22.07 -0.07
N TRP A 144 -6.42 20.93 -0.72
CA TRP A 144 -6.10 19.67 -0.03
C TRP A 144 -4.69 19.67 0.54
N ARG A 145 -3.73 20.28 -0.17
CA ARG A 145 -2.36 20.47 0.35
C ARG A 145 -2.37 21.35 1.60
N ASP A 146 -3.10 22.45 1.56
CA ASP A 146 -3.22 23.36 2.70
C ASP A 146 -3.81 22.65 3.92
N ILE A 147 -4.86 21.85 3.74
CA ILE A 147 -5.47 21.06 4.82
C ILE A 147 -4.48 20.02 5.35
N ALA A 148 -3.81 19.29 4.47
CA ALA A 148 -2.84 18.27 4.85
C ALA A 148 -1.65 18.89 5.61
N GLU A 149 -1.13 20.03 5.14
CA GLU A 149 0.01 20.71 5.75
C GLU A 149 -0.36 21.37 7.07
N THR A 150 -1.42 22.17 7.08
CA THR A 150 -1.80 22.96 8.27
C THR A 150 -2.50 22.12 9.32
N GLY A 151 -3.38 21.22 8.90
CA GLY A 151 -4.21 20.39 9.77
C GLY A 151 -3.51 19.14 10.28
N LEU A 152 -2.81 18.44 9.42
CA LEU A 152 -2.22 17.14 9.72
C LEU A 152 -0.69 17.13 9.70
N LYS A 153 -0.06 18.27 9.43
CA LYS A 153 1.41 18.45 9.43
C LYS A 153 2.15 17.58 8.40
N TYR A 154 1.48 17.24 7.30
CA TYR A 154 2.16 16.65 6.17
C TYR A 154 3.07 17.66 5.47
N SER A 155 4.12 17.17 4.88
CA SER A 155 4.95 17.84 3.89
C SER A 155 4.92 17.03 2.59
N ALA A 156 5.45 17.55 1.49
CA ALA A 156 5.58 16.79 0.25
C ALA A 156 6.27 15.42 0.46
N LEU A 157 7.33 15.41 1.27
CA LEU A 157 8.04 14.17 1.59
C LEU A 157 7.16 13.20 2.39
N THR A 158 6.59 13.65 3.49
CA THR A 158 5.82 12.78 4.39
C THR A 158 4.46 12.36 3.82
N TRP A 159 3.94 13.12 2.85
CA TRP A 159 2.75 12.73 2.11
C TRP A 159 3.04 11.63 1.09
N ASN A 160 4.11 11.79 0.31
CA ASN A 160 4.47 10.84 -0.74
C ASN A 160 5.01 9.53 -0.17
N VAL A 161 5.37 9.51 1.11
CA VAL A 161 5.95 8.35 1.78
C VAL A 161 5.08 7.97 2.95
N LEU A 162 4.39 6.87 2.82
CA LEU A 162 3.54 6.32 3.88
C LEU A 162 4.36 5.95 5.12
N GLY A 163 3.82 6.27 6.29
CA GLY A 163 4.43 5.95 7.58
C GLY A 163 5.56 6.90 8.02
N LEU A 164 5.86 7.96 7.26
CA LEU A 164 6.84 8.98 7.68
C LEU A 164 6.22 10.14 8.48
N ALA A 165 4.95 10.44 8.28
CA ALA A 165 4.30 11.50 9.05
C ALA A 165 4.03 11.02 10.47
N THR A 166 4.49 11.79 11.47
CA THR A 166 4.24 11.45 12.89
C THR A 166 2.75 11.35 13.24
N ILE A 167 1.89 12.04 12.51
CA ILE A 167 0.44 11.97 12.70
C ILE A 167 -0.09 10.55 12.35
N GLU A 168 0.54 9.86 11.41
CA GLU A 168 0.14 8.51 10.99
C GLU A 168 0.41 7.43 12.04
N SER A 169 1.24 7.69 13.04
CA SER A 169 1.45 6.79 14.19
C SER A 169 0.39 6.92 15.30
N ARG A 170 -0.58 7.82 15.13
CA ARG A 170 -1.61 8.13 16.12
C ARG A 170 -2.96 7.58 15.67
N ASN A 171 -3.61 6.79 16.50
CA ASN A 171 -4.96 6.33 16.27
C ASN A 171 -5.96 7.51 16.30
N TRP A 172 -7.12 7.33 15.69
CA TRP A 172 -8.16 8.36 15.58
C TRP A 172 -8.52 9.01 16.89
N ASP A 173 -8.67 8.24 17.97
CA ASP A 173 -9.07 8.75 19.26
C ASP A 173 -8.03 9.67 19.90
N SER A 174 -6.77 9.52 19.51
CA SER A 174 -5.66 10.37 19.98
C SER A 174 -5.48 11.68 19.19
N LEU A 175 -6.22 11.83 18.09
CA LEU A 175 -6.24 13.06 17.31
C LEU A 175 -7.03 14.15 18.05
N THR A 176 -6.55 15.38 17.97
CA THR A 176 -7.30 16.56 18.41
C THR A 176 -8.52 16.78 17.53
N ALA A 177 -9.49 17.55 18.04
CA ALA A 177 -10.68 17.90 17.24
C ALA A 177 -10.34 18.61 15.92
N PHE A 178 -9.28 19.43 15.92
CA PHE A 178 -8.79 20.11 14.72
C PHE A 178 -8.19 19.13 13.71
N GLU A 179 -7.36 18.19 14.17
CA GLU A 179 -6.76 17.15 13.33
C GLU A 179 -7.84 16.21 12.76
N LYS A 180 -8.85 15.82 13.57
CA LYS A 180 -10.00 15.04 13.11
C LYS A 180 -10.76 15.77 12.01
N SER A 181 -11.07 17.05 12.20
CA SER A 181 -11.76 17.85 11.20
C SER A 181 -10.96 17.98 9.90
N ALA A 182 -9.63 18.13 10.00
CA ALA A 182 -8.75 18.14 8.82
C ALA A 182 -8.75 16.77 8.11
N ALA A 183 -8.65 15.68 8.86
CA ALA A 183 -8.71 14.33 8.32
C ALA A 183 -10.06 14.05 7.63
N GLU A 184 -11.18 14.45 8.25
CA GLU A 184 -12.52 14.33 7.67
C GLU A 184 -12.66 15.14 6.38
N SER A 185 -12.10 16.35 6.33
CA SER A 185 -12.09 17.20 5.12
C SER A 185 -11.29 16.56 3.97
N LEU A 186 -10.33 15.71 4.32
CA LEU A 186 -9.57 14.87 3.40
C LEU A 186 -10.20 13.48 3.21
N GLY A 187 -11.48 13.29 3.57
CA GLY A 187 -12.21 12.04 3.34
C GLY A 187 -11.84 10.87 4.24
N PHE A 188 -11.04 11.07 5.27
CA PHE A 188 -10.79 10.06 6.28
C PHE A 188 -11.90 10.05 7.33
N GLY A 189 -12.33 8.89 7.75
CA GLY A 189 -13.09 8.69 8.97
C GLY A 189 -12.27 7.84 9.95
N GLN A 190 -12.79 7.58 11.15
CA GLN A 190 -12.10 6.78 12.15
C GLN A 190 -11.58 5.46 11.59
N VAL A 191 -12.44 4.72 10.90
CA VAL A 191 -12.10 3.40 10.33
C VAL A 191 -10.99 3.51 9.29
N THR A 192 -11.13 4.42 8.32
CA THR A 192 -10.11 4.61 7.27
C THR A 192 -8.81 5.14 7.82
N TRP A 193 -8.87 5.97 8.86
CA TRP A 193 -7.67 6.46 9.53
C TRP A 193 -6.93 5.35 10.27
N ASP A 194 -7.62 4.62 11.15
CA ASP A 194 -7.02 3.59 12.01
C ASP A 194 -6.58 2.34 11.22
N CYS A 195 -7.15 2.10 10.03
CA CYS A 195 -6.76 0.98 9.19
C CYS A 195 -5.54 1.26 8.31
N TRP A 196 -5.23 2.52 8.00
CA TRP A 196 -4.20 2.87 7.04
C TRP A 196 -3.00 3.63 7.64
N GLN A 197 -2.78 3.49 8.91
CA GLN A 197 -1.63 4.05 9.62
C GLN A 197 -0.51 3.09 9.81
#